data_0759c3c200ddce336c79b488c46549c1
#
_entry.id   0759c3c200ddce336c79b488c46549c1
#
_cell.length_a   1.000
_cell.length_b   1.000
_cell.length_c   1.000
_cell.angle_alpha   90.00
_cell.angle_beta   90.00
_cell.angle_gamma   90.00
#
_symmetry.space_group_name_H-M   'P 1'
#
loop_
_entity.id
_entity.type
_entity.pdbx_description
1 polymer ?
#
loop_
_entity_poly.entity_id
_entity_poly.type
_entity_poly.pdbx_seq_one_letter_code
_entity_poly.pdbx_strand_id
1 'polypeptide(L)'
;MIRHSVVLKLKHSKDSPEEKEFLNEAWKLKSIPGVQKFEVMKEINSGNPYQFGISMEFEDQKAYDFYTNHPDHTRFVKGIWIPNVEIFMEIDYLV
;
A
#
# COMPACT_ATOMS: atom_id res chain seq x y z
N MET A 1 -8.98 11.32 -12.53
CA MET A 1 -8.17 10.23 -11.93
C MET A 1 -7.98 10.49 -10.44
N ILE A 2 -7.95 9.44 -9.68
CA ILE A 2 -7.63 9.48 -8.25
C ILE A 2 -6.29 8.80 -8.06
N ARG A 3 -5.35 9.46 -7.38
CA ARG A 3 -4.10 8.83 -6.95
C ARG A 3 -4.22 8.50 -5.47
N HIS A 4 -4.24 7.20 -5.18
CA HIS A 4 -4.24 6.68 -3.82
C HIS A 4 -2.80 6.40 -3.41
N SER A 5 -2.38 6.94 -2.28
CA SER A 5 -1.06 6.67 -1.74
C SER A 5 -1.14 6.41 -0.24
N VAL A 6 -0.22 5.59 0.23
CA VAL A 6 -0.05 5.34 1.65
C VAL A 6 1.44 5.25 1.95
N VAL A 7 1.86 5.93 3.00
CA VAL A 7 3.21 5.79 3.55
C VAL A 7 3.13 4.98 4.83
N LEU A 8 4.15 4.16 5.10
CA LEU A 8 4.08 3.21 6.20
C LEU A 8 5.45 2.90 6.79
N LYS A 9 5.40 2.45 8.05
CA LYS A 9 6.54 1.86 8.75
C LYS A 9 6.13 0.49 9.24
N LEU A 10 6.99 -0.51 9.02
CA LEU A 10 6.78 -1.87 9.51
C LEU A 10 7.25 -2.03 10.94
N LYS A 11 6.72 -3.04 11.63
CA LYS A 11 7.16 -3.46 12.97
C LYS A 11 8.50 -4.19 12.94
N HIS A 12 8.98 -4.56 11.76
CA HIS A 12 10.13 -5.43 11.56
C HIS A 12 11.39 -4.65 11.23
N SER A 13 12.54 -5.29 11.43
CA SER A 13 13.83 -4.69 11.11
C SER A 13 13.99 -4.50 9.61
N LYS A 14 14.77 -3.48 9.24
CA LYS A 14 15.13 -3.22 7.85
C LYS A 14 15.83 -4.45 7.26
N ASP A 15 15.46 -4.79 6.03
CA ASP A 15 16.00 -5.90 5.26
C ASP A 15 15.74 -7.29 5.88
N SER A 16 14.81 -7.37 6.84
CA SER A 16 14.41 -8.65 7.43
C SER A 16 13.61 -9.51 6.44
N PRO A 17 13.55 -10.84 6.67
CA PRO A 17 12.67 -11.70 5.88
C PRO A 17 11.21 -11.28 5.94
N GLU A 18 10.75 -10.79 7.08
CA GLU A 18 9.38 -10.32 7.29
C GLU A 18 9.08 -9.09 6.43
N GLU A 19 10.05 -8.18 6.29
CA GLU A 19 9.90 -7.02 5.40
C GLU A 19 9.75 -7.46 3.95
N LYS A 20 10.59 -8.38 3.50
CA LYS A 20 10.53 -8.91 2.13
C LYS A 20 9.20 -9.59 1.83
N GLU A 21 8.73 -10.39 2.76
CA GLU A 21 7.44 -11.07 2.62
C GLU A 21 6.29 -10.08 2.54
N PHE A 22 6.29 -9.05 3.39
CA PHE A 22 5.29 -7.99 3.34
C PHE A 22 5.26 -7.30 1.98
N LEU A 23 6.43 -6.91 1.46
CA LEU A 23 6.51 -6.23 0.18
C LEU A 23 6.05 -7.13 -0.97
N ASN A 24 6.39 -8.42 -0.93
CA ASN A 24 5.92 -9.38 -1.94
C ASN A 24 4.40 -9.51 -1.93
N GLU A 25 3.79 -9.55 -0.75
CA GLU A 25 2.33 -9.59 -0.63
C GLU A 25 1.68 -8.30 -1.11
N ALA A 26 2.29 -7.14 -0.79
CA ALA A 26 1.78 -5.85 -1.24
C ALA A 26 1.75 -5.76 -2.78
N TRP A 27 2.77 -6.26 -3.46
CA TRP A 27 2.84 -6.24 -4.92
C TRP A 27 1.68 -7.01 -5.59
N LYS A 28 1.11 -7.98 -4.92
CA LYS A 28 -0.03 -8.74 -5.47
C LYS A 28 -1.29 -7.90 -5.64
N LEU A 29 -1.39 -6.78 -4.91
CA LEU A 29 -2.54 -5.89 -5.02
C LEU A 29 -2.68 -5.27 -6.40
N LYS A 30 -1.61 -5.18 -7.16
CA LYS A 30 -1.63 -4.65 -8.52
C LYS A 30 -2.55 -5.43 -9.47
N SER A 31 -2.85 -6.66 -9.12
CA SER A 31 -3.70 -7.54 -9.94
C SER A 31 -5.20 -7.32 -9.73
N ILE A 32 -5.58 -6.52 -8.75
CA ILE A 32 -6.99 -6.20 -8.53
C ILE A 32 -7.48 -5.33 -9.70
N PRO A 33 -8.61 -5.70 -10.34
CA PRO A 33 -9.10 -4.92 -11.48
C PRO A 33 -9.32 -3.45 -11.14
N GLY A 34 -8.91 -2.57 -12.06
CA GLY A 34 -9.02 -1.13 -11.90
C GLY A 34 -7.80 -0.46 -11.31
N VAL A 35 -6.87 -1.22 -10.74
CA VAL A 35 -5.60 -0.69 -10.23
C VAL A 35 -4.69 -0.34 -11.40
N GLN A 36 -4.22 0.91 -11.43
CA GLN A 36 -3.33 1.42 -12.46
C GLN A 36 -2.07 1.99 -11.81
N LYS A 37 -0.95 1.93 -12.52
CA LYS A 37 0.32 2.55 -12.10
C LYS A 37 0.72 2.18 -10.67
N PHE A 38 0.58 0.92 -10.33
CA PHE A 38 0.92 0.43 -9.00
C PHE A 38 2.44 0.51 -8.77
N GLU A 39 2.82 1.13 -7.68
CA GLU A 39 4.22 1.27 -7.28
C GLU A 39 4.41 1.02 -5.79
N VAL A 40 5.49 0.34 -5.45
CA VAL A 40 5.99 0.24 -4.08
C VAL A 40 7.34 0.92 -4.07
N MET A 41 7.47 1.94 -3.22
CA MET A 41 8.65 2.81 -3.21
C MET A 41 9.31 2.80 -1.85
N LYS A 42 10.64 2.95 -1.84
CA LYS A 42 11.39 3.12 -0.61
C LYS A 42 11.43 4.61 -0.27
N GLU A 43 11.01 4.96 0.95
CA GLU A 43 11.07 6.32 1.44
C GLU A 43 12.50 6.61 1.91
N ILE A 44 13.09 7.72 1.47
CA ILE A 44 14.49 8.03 1.72
C ILE A 44 14.71 9.31 2.54
N ASN A 45 13.64 10.03 2.89
CA ASN A 45 13.77 11.25 3.69
C ASN A 45 13.80 10.89 5.18
N SER A 46 14.93 11.11 5.83
CA SER A 46 15.10 10.81 7.27
C SER A 46 14.33 11.75 8.19
N GLY A 47 13.68 12.79 7.66
CA GLY A 47 12.90 13.75 8.44
C GLY A 47 11.52 13.25 8.87
N ASN A 48 11.15 12.01 8.52
CA ASN A 48 9.87 11.40 8.89
C ASN A 48 10.10 9.93 9.29
N PRO A 49 9.11 9.30 9.96
CA PRO A 49 9.27 7.93 10.45
C PRO A 49 8.97 6.84 9.42
N TYR A 50 8.47 7.20 8.23
CA TYR A 50 8.01 6.21 7.26
C TYR A 50 9.16 5.59 6.49
N GLN A 51 8.97 4.34 6.06
CA GLN A 51 10.00 3.56 5.37
C GLN A 51 9.66 3.26 3.92
N PHE A 52 8.36 3.13 3.61
CA PHE A 52 7.87 2.77 2.30
C PHE A 52 6.65 3.59 1.92
N GLY A 53 6.43 3.69 0.61
CA GLY A 53 5.22 4.23 0.05
C GLY A 53 4.62 3.24 -0.94
N ILE A 54 3.30 3.16 -0.98
CA ILE A 54 2.55 2.42 -1.99
C ILE A 54 1.65 3.43 -2.69
N SER A 55 1.68 3.43 -4.01
CA SER A 55 0.89 4.37 -4.81
C SER A 55 0.23 3.65 -5.97
N MET A 56 -0.99 4.08 -6.29
CA MET A 56 -1.74 3.56 -7.44
C MET A 56 -2.76 4.60 -7.89
N GLU A 57 -3.27 4.43 -9.09
CA GLU A 57 -4.29 5.32 -9.64
C GLU A 57 -5.55 4.54 -10.00
N PHE A 58 -6.68 5.23 -9.87
CA PHE A 58 -8.01 4.75 -10.26
C PHE A 58 -8.65 5.77 -11.18
N GLU A 59 -9.39 5.27 -12.16
CA GLU A 59 -10.08 6.14 -13.12
C GLU A 59 -11.09 7.07 -12.43
N ASP A 60 -11.81 6.54 -11.44
CA ASP A 60 -12.85 7.26 -10.71
C ASP A 60 -13.07 6.65 -9.32
N GLN A 61 -13.98 7.25 -8.55
CA GLN A 61 -14.31 6.79 -7.21
C GLN A 61 -14.89 5.37 -7.21
N LYS A 62 -15.64 5.01 -8.25
CA LYS A 62 -16.23 3.68 -8.35
C LYS A 62 -15.15 2.60 -8.44
N ALA A 63 -14.11 2.85 -9.22
CA ALA A 63 -12.97 1.93 -9.32
C ALA A 63 -12.21 1.82 -8.00
N TYR A 64 -12.05 2.94 -7.30
CA TYR A 64 -11.40 2.96 -5.99
C TYR A 64 -12.23 2.17 -4.97
N ASP A 65 -13.54 2.38 -4.94
CA ASP A 65 -14.43 1.64 -4.03
C ASP A 65 -14.41 0.14 -4.32
N PHE A 66 -14.36 -0.24 -5.58
CA PHE A 66 -14.24 -1.64 -5.99
C PHE A 66 -12.96 -2.27 -5.41
N TYR A 67 -11.84 -1.56 -5.50
CA TYR A 67 -10.57 -2.00 -4.91
C TYR A 67 -10.69 -2.15 -3.40
N THR A 68 -11.21 -1.13 -2.72
CA THR A 68 -11.31 -1.10 -1.26
C THR A 68 -12.12 -2.29 -0.74
N ASN A 69 -13.18 -2.67 -1.44
CA ASN A 69 -14.09 -3.74 -1.03
C ASN A 69 -13.73 -5.12 -1.63
N HIS A 70 -12.71 -5.18 -2.47
CA HIS A 70 -12.32 -6.43 -3.11
C HIS A 70 -11.81 -7.43 -2.07
N PRO A 71 -12.18 -8.72 -2.17
CA PRO A 71 -11.73 -9.74 -1.20
C PRO A 71 -10.21 -9.81 -1.04
N ASP A 72 -9.46 -9.63 -2.11
CA ASP A 72 -7.99 -9.67 -2.05
C ASP A 72 -7.43 -8.51 -1.22
N HIS A 73 -8.02 -7.31 -1.35
CA HIS A 73 -7.64 -6.17 -0.53
C HIS A 73 -8.02 -6.39 0.94
N THR A 74 -9.21 -6.88 1.20
CA THR A 74 -9.68 -7.15 2.57
C THR A 74 -8.80 -8.20 3.25
N ARG A 75 -8.44 -9.27 2.55
CA ARG A 75 -7.52 -10.30 3.08
C ARG A 75 -6.15 -9.74 3.36
N PHE A 76 -5.64 -8.90 2.46
CA PHE A 76 -4.34 -8.24 2.65
C PHE A 76 -4.36 -7.37 3.91
N VAL A 77 -5.39 -6.53 4.06
CA VAL A 77 -5.50 -5.64 5.23
C VAL A 77 -5.53 -6.45 6.53
N LYS A 78 -6.39 -7.45 6.62
CA LYS A 78 -6.57 -8.24 7.84
C LYS A 78 -5.39 -9.15 8.15
N GLY A 79 -4.84 -9.81 7.14
CA GLY A 79 -3.83 -10.85 7.32
C GLY A 79 -2.39 -10.36 7.23
N ILE A 80 -2.13 -9.28 6.53
CA ILE A 80 -0.77 -8.80 6.24
C ILE A 80 -0.54 -7.40 6.82
N TRP A 81 -1.44 -6.45 6.53
CA TRP A 81 -1.25 -5.06 6.94
C TRP A 81 -1.32 -4.88 8.44
N ILE A 82 -2.43 -5.25 9.06
CA ILE A 82 -2.64 -5.05 10.50
C ILE A 82 -1.56 -5.72 11.35
N PRO A 83 -1.16 -6.98 11.08
CA PRO A 83 -0.11 -7.61 11.89
C PRO A 83 1.28 -7.00 11.73
N ASN A 84 1.58 -6.35 10.61
CA ASN A 84 2.95 -5.99 10.26
C ASN A 84 3.23 -4.49 10.23
N VAL A 85 2.20 -3.62 10.12
CA VAL A 85 2.38 -2.18 10.02
C VAL A 85 2.28 -1.53 11.39
N GLU A 86 3.30 -0.74 11.75
CA GLU A 86 3.33 -0.02 13.01
C GLU A 86 2.56 1.30 12.93
N ILE A 87 2.88 2.12 11.91
CA ILE A 87 2.20 3.38 11.64
C ILE A 87 2.04 3.56 10.14
N PHE A 88 1.03 4.31 9.75
CA PHE A 88 0.80 4.64 8.34
C PHE A 88 -0.01 5.93 8.21
N MET A 89 0.02 6.50 7.00
CA MET A 89 -0.82 7.66 6.66
C MET A 89 -1.25 7.50 5.21
N GLU A 90 -2.55 7.57 4.99
CA GLU A 90 -3.13 7.55 3.64
C GLU A 90 -3.31 8.96 3.12
N ILE A 91 -2.95 9.18 1.87
CA ILE A 91 -3.12 10.47 1.20
C ILE A 91 -3.66 10.19 -0.20
N ASP A 92 -4.82 10.73 -0.50
CA ASP A 92 -5.45 10.57 -1.80
C ASP A 92 -5.51 11.91 -2.52
N TYR A 93 -5.21 11.90 -3.81
CA TYR A 93 -5.20 13.10 -4.64
C TYR A 93 -6.16 12.96 -5.79
N LEU A 94 -6.77 14.06 -6.14
CA LEU A 94 -7.45 14.20 -7.43
C LEU A 94 -6.42 14.74 -8.44
N VAL A 95 -6.20 14.00 -9.47
CA VAL A 95 -5.20 14.34 -10.50
C VAL A 95 -5.78 14.39 -11.89
#